data_8c4a2b2bed741bbb06a10e01664be25b
#
_entry.id   8c4a2b2bed741bbb06a10e01664be25b
#
_cell.length_a   1.000
_cell.length_b   1.000
_cell.length_c   1.000
_cell.angle_alpha   90.00
_cell.angle_beta   90.00
_cell.angle_gamma   90.00
#
_symmetry.space_group_name_H-M   'P 1'
#
loop_
_entity.id
_entity.type
_entity.pdbx_description
1 polymer ?
#
loop_
_entity_poly.entity_id
_entity_poly.type
_entity_poly.pdbx_seq_one_letter_code
_entity_poly.pdbx_strand_id
1 'polypeptide(L)'
;DFSFLDSIWTDDLELVIPFYDSFIFNNNLYLKKCVPDFSKIPPTFWVERNNLPFDTLLESKVIKFSKSLQRPVRLVKSIFYKNKEDAESLQTYKILCNRNFGKAATLSSPRLNHFGSKEFCFESYLENKDERDAS
;
A
#
# COMPACT_ATOMS: atom_id res chain seq x y z
N ASP A 1 -11.45 14.42 -3.69
CA ASP A 1 -11.61 15.78 -3.18
C ASP A 1 -11.51 15.79 -1.66
N PHE A 2 -10.62 16.62 -1.11
CA PHE A 2 -10.37 16.74 0.33
C PHE A 2 -11.19 17.84 0.99
N SER A 3 -12.07 18.52 0.27
CA SER A 3 -12.88 19.61 0.83
C SER A 3 -13.73 19.18 2.02
N PHE A 4 -14.23 17.94 2.00
CA PHE A 4 -14.96 17.34 3.12
C PHE A 4 -14.07 17.22 4.38
N LEU A 5 -12.81 16.88 4.22
CA LEU A 5 -11.86 16.71 5.34
C LEU A 5 -11.51 18.06 5.99
N ASP A 6 -11.48 19.15 5.24
CA ASP A 6 -11.19 20.48 5.78
C ASP A 6 -12.14 20.87 6.92
N SER A 7 -13.40 20.43 6.86
CA SER A 7 -14.44 20.77 7.84
C SER A 7 -14.31 20.00 9.16
N ILE A 8 -13.64 18.82 9.14
CA ILE A 8 -13.53 17.94 10.31
C ILE A 8 -12.08 17.73 10.76
N TRP A 9 -11.11 18.36 10.08
CA TRP A 9 -9.70 18.18 10.37
C TRP A 9 -9.29 18.82 11.70
N THR A 10 -8.54 18.07 12.51
CA THR A 10 -7.95 18.53 13.77
C THR A 10 -6.48 18.10 13.84
N ASP A 11 -5.71 18.68 14.76
CA ASP A 11 -4.31 18.31 14.98
C ASP A 11 -4.14 16.87 15.52
N ASP A 12 -5.21 16.25 15.99
CA ASP A 12 -5.22 14.85 16.43
C ASP A 12 -5.33 13.85 15.27
N LEU A 13 -5.54 14.32 14.05
CA LEU A 13 -5.66 13.50 12.86
C LEU A 13 -4.39 13.59 12.00
N GLU A 14 -4.02 12.48 11.39
CA GLU A 14 -2.91 12.40 10.43
C GLU A 14 -3.44 11.85 9.11
N LEU A 15 -3.14 12.55 8.00
CA LEU A 15 -3.44 12.03 6.66
C LEU A 15 -2.33 11.10 6.22
N VAL A 16 -2.66 9.84 6.02
CA VAL A 16 -1.72 8.83 5.55
C VAL A 16 -2.05 8.41 4.13
N ILE A 17 -1.05 8.42 3.26
CA ILE A 17 -1.15 7.87 1.92
C ILE A 17 -0.58 6.45 1.94
N PRO A 18 -1.40 5.41 1.72
CA PRO A 18 -0.94 4.03 1.74
C PRO A 18 0.00 3.74 0.57
N PHE A 19 0.78 2.66 0.66
CA PHE A 19 1.70 2.27 -0.41
C PHE A 19 0.97 1.67 -1.61
N TYR A 20 0.09 0.71 -1.34
CA TYR A 20 -0.76 0.11 -2.37
C TYR A 20 -2.09 0.86 -2.48
N ASP A 21 -2.71 0.81 -3.65
CA ASP A 21 -3.98 1.46 -3.97
C ASP A 21 -4.00 2.99 -3.79
N SER A 22 -2.83 3.62 -3.69
CA SER A 22 -2.69 5.08 -3.67
C SER A 22 -2.78 5.67 -5.08
N PHE A 23 -2.89 7.01 -5.15
CA PHE A 23 -2.83 7.69 -6.44
C PHE A 23 -1.48 7.49 -7.14
N ILE A 24 -0.36 7.38 -6.39
CA ILE A 24 0.97 7.11 -6.97
C ILE A 24 0.99 5.71 -7.58
N PHE A 25 0.48 4.71 -6.87
CA PHE A 25 0.32 3.35 -7.36
C PHE A 25 -0.51 3.32 -8.64
N ASN A 26 -1.70 3.93 -8.61
CA ASN A 26 -2.61 3.95 -9.75
C ASN A 26 -2.03 4.69 -10.95
N ASN A 27 -1.32 5.80 -10.74
CA ASN A 27 -0.70 6.57 -11.81
C ASN A 27 0.43 5.80 -12.51
N ASN A 28 1.19 5.02 -11.77
CA ASN A 28 2.34 4.29 -12.32
C ASN A 28 1.96 2.92 -12.92
N LEU A 29 1.02 2.19 -12.30
CA LEU A 29 0.66 0.85 -12.75
C LEU A 29 -0.57 0.81 -13.65
N TYR A 30 -1.49 1.75 -13.49
CA TYR A 30 -2.72 1.82 -14.30
C TYR A 30 -2.78 3.05 -15.21
N LEU A 31 -1.68 3.78 -15.35
CA LEU A 31 -1.55 4.95 -16.21
C LEU A 31 -2.62 6.03 -15.97
N LYS A 32 -3.08 6.13 -14.74
CA LYS A 32 -3.98 7.20 -14.32
C LYS A 32 -3.19 8.50 -14.11
N LYS A 33 -3.90 9.62 -14.12
CA LYS A 33 -3.31 10.96 -13.91
C LYS A 33 -4.12 11.67 -12.83
N CYS A 34 -3.88 11.31 -11.59
CA CYS A 34 -4.51 11.94 -10.46
C CYS A 34 -3.44 12.43 -9.49
N VAL A 35 -3.45 13.72 -9.17
CA VAL A 35 -2.58 14.29 -8.13
C VAL A 35 -3.46 15.10 -7.20
N PRO A 36 -3.69 14.64 -5.97
CA PRO A 36 -4.46 15.38 -4.98
C PRO A 36 -3.77 16.68 -4.60
N ASP A 37 -4.56 17.67 -4.20
CA ASP A 37 -4.05 18.91 -3.62
C ASP A 37 -3.82 18.75 -2.12
N PHE A 38 -2.55 18.81 -1.71
CA PHE A 38 -2.14 18.69 -0.30
C PHE A 38 -1.83 20.04 0.36
N SER A 39 -2.25 21.15 -0.23
CA SER A 39 -1.92 22.49 0.27
C SER A 39 -2.46 22.77 1.66
N LYS A 40 -3.61 22.18 2.02
CA LYS A 40 -4.27 22.39 3.31
C LYS A 40 -3.96 21.34 4.35
N ILE A 41 -3.84 20.07 3.93
CA ILE A 41 -3.64 18.93 4.82
C ILE A 41 -2.33 18.24 4.42
N PRO A 42 -1.31 18.29 5.29
CA PRO A 42 -0.02 17.67 4.97
C PRO A 42 -0.10 16.14 5.06
N PRO A 43 0.34 15.41 4.02
CA PRO A 43 0.32 13.95 4.03
C PRO A 43 1.57 13.35 4.66
N THR A 44 1.43 12.14 5.20
CA THR A 44 2.51 11.21 5.51
C THR A 44 2.44 10.05 4.52
N PHE A 45 3.55 9.67 3.92
CA PHE A 45 3.60 8.58 2.95
C PHE A 45 4.08 7.29 3.61
N TRP A 46 3.37 6.20 3.34
CA TRP A 46 3.78 4.87 3.76
C TRP A 46 4.48 4.15 2.62
N VAL A 47 5.49 3.35 2.97
CA VAL A 47 6.22 2.45 2.08
C VAL A 47 6.17 1.06 2.67
N GLU A 48 5.97 0.06 1.83
CA GLU A 48 6.00 -1.35 2.21
C GLU A 48 6.97 -2.12 1.31
N ARG A 49 7.57 -3.15 1.86
CA ARG A 49 8.45 -4.08 1.15
C ARG A 49 7.94 -5.49 1.35
N ASN A 50 7.29 -6.02 0.33
CA ASN A 50 6.63 -7.33 0.37
C ASN A 50 7.06 -8.26 -0.77
N ASN A 51 8.26 -8.01 -1.34
CA ASN A 51 8.82 -8.79 -2.45
C ASN A 51 7.91 -8.88 -3.69
N LEU A 52 7.09 -7.87 -3.91
CA LEU A 52 6.35 -7.74 -5.16
C LEU A 52 7.25 -7.14 -6.24
N PRO A 53 7.08 -7.54 -7.52
CA PRO A 53 7.98 -7.12 -8.60
C PRO A 53 8.06 -5.60 -8.80
N PHE A 54 7.01 -4.88 -8.45
CA PHE A 54 6.91 -3.43 -8.61
C PHE A 54 7.25 -2.62 -7.34
N ASP A 55 7.53 -3.28 -6.21
CA ASP A 55 7.76 -2.59 -4.93
C ASP A 55 8.91 -1.58 -5.00
N THR A 56 10.03 -1.97 -5.59
CA THR A 56 11.21 -1.08 -5.72
C THR A 56 10.91 0.15 -6.57
N LEU A 57 10.21 -0.05 -7.70
CA LEU A 57 9.82 1.05 -8.57
C LEU A 57 8.86 2.00 -7.84
N LEU A 58 7.85 1.45 -7.19
CA LEU A 58 6.85 2.23 -6.47
C LEU A 58 7.48 2.97 -5.29
N GLU A 59 8.35 2.33 -4.53
CA GLU A 59 9.10 2.97 -3.44
C GLU A 59 9.89 4.19 -3.93
N SER A 60 10.62 4.06 -5.04
CA SER A 60 11.37 5.18 -5.61
C SER A 60 10.46 6.34 -6.04
N LYS A 61 9.28 6.06 -6.57
CA LYS A 61 8.29 7.07 -6.95
C LYS A 61 7.69 7.78 -5.73
N VAL A 62 7.35 7.03 -4.68
CA VAL A 62 6.85 7.59 -3.42
C VAL A 62 7.90 8.49 -2.78
N ILE A 63 9.15 8.04 -2.68
CA ILE A 63 10.24 8.84 -2.10
C ILE A 63 10.46 10.13 -2.90
N LYS A 64 10.47 10.04 -4.23
CA LYS A 64 10.62 11.22 -5.09
C LYS A 64 9.49 12.22 -4.89
N PHE A 65 8.25 11.74 -4.83
CA PHE A 65 7.08 12.59 -4.64
C PHE A 65 7.05 13.22 -3.23
N SER A 66 7.36 12.45 -2.19
CA SER A 66 7.42 12.96 -0.82
C SER A 66 8.48 14.03 -0.63
N LYS A 67 9.65 13.86 -1.25
CA LYS A 67 10.71 14.87 -1.25
C LYS A 67 10.27 16.17 -1.92
N SER A 68 9.52 16.10 -3.01
CA SER A 68 9.01 17.30 -3.69
C SER A 68 8.04 18.09 -2.81
N LEU A 69 7.33 17.42 -1.89
CA LEU A 69 6.42 18.04 -0.93
C LEU A 69 7.08 18.28 0.44
N GLN A 70 8.32 17.88 0.64
CA GLN A 70 9.03 17.94 1.93
C GLN A 70 8.26 17.21 3.05
N ARG A 71 7.74 16.04 2.74
CA ARG A 71 6.92 15.25 3.66
C ARG A 71 7.61 13.96 4.09
N PRO A 72 7.30 13.45 5.31
CA PRO A 72 7.94 12.24 5.83
C PRO A 72 7.45 10.99 5.11
N VAL A 73 8.33 9.99 5.07
CA VAL A 73 8.04 8.63 4.61
C VAL A 73 8.29 7.67 5.76
N ARG A 74 7.35 6.75 6.00
CA ARG A 74 7.48 5.71 7.03
C ARG A 74 7.43 4.33 6.41
N LEU A 75 8.35 3.46 6.80
CA LEU A 75 8.32 2.05 6.45
C LEU A 75 7.33 1.33 7.36
N VAL A 76 6.29 0.76 6.76
CA VAL A 76 5.21 0.07 7.47
C VAL A 76 5.01 -1.34 6.93
N LYS A 77 4.14 -2.11 7.56
CA LYS A 77 3.84 -3.49 7.17
C LYS A 77 2.33 -3.75 7.29
N SER A 78 1.71 -4.11 6.19
CA SER A 78 0.36 -4.65 6.21
C SER A 78 0.40 -6.12 6.61
N ILE A 79 -0.43 -6.51 7.57
CA ILE A 79 -0.51 -7.87 8.09
C ILE A 79 -1.93 -8.37 7.90
N PHE A 80 -2.10 -9.38 7.06
CA PHE A 80 -3.40 -9.98 6.76
C PHE A 80 -3.56 -11.39 7.31
N TYR A 81 -2.44 -12.08 7.62
CA TYR A 81 -2.45 -13.44 8.15
C TYR A 81 -1.21 -13.66 9.06
N LYS A 82 -1.18 -14.77 9.77
CA LYS A 82 -0.17 -15.03 10.79
C LYS A 82 1.16 -15.52 10.21
N ASN A 83 1.11 -16.62 9.46
CA ASN A 83 2.30 -17.31 8.96
C ASN A 83 2.35 -17.27 7.43
N LYS A 84 3.55 -17.38 6.85
CA LYS A 84 3.74 -17.39 5.38
C LYS A 84 2.95 -18.49 4.68
N GLU A 85 2.76 -19.63 5.32
CA GLU A 85 1.96 -20.74 4.80
C GLU A 85 0.47 -20.41 4.64
N ASP A 86 -0.04 -19.42 5.36
CA ASP A 86 -1.45 -18.99 5.31
C ASP A 86 -1.75 -18.08 4.07
N ALA A 87 -0.75 -17.73 3.30
CA ALA A 87 -0.90 -16.84 2.13
C ALA A 87 -1.90 -17.37 1.10
N GLU A 88 -1.90 -18.66 0.85
CA GLU A 88 -2.81 -19.30 -0.09
C GLU A 88 -4.28 -19.21 0.38
N SER A 89 -4.52 -19.31 1.68
CA SER A 89 -5.85 -19.13 2.26
C SER A 89 -6.39 -17.71 2.03
N LEU A 90 -5.55 -16.69 2.21
CA LEU A 90 -5.92 -15.30 1.92
C LEU A 90 -6.22 -15.10 0.42
N GLN A 91 -5.37 -15.65 -0.45
CA GLN A 91 -5.56 -15.55 -1.89
C GLN A 91 -6.87 -16.20 -2.34
N THR A 92 -7.17 -17.39 -1.82
CA THR A 92 -8.43 -18.11 -2.06
C THR A 92 -9.63 -17.29 -1.60
N TYR A 93 -9.56 -16.73 -0.39
CA TYR A 93 -10.60 -15.86 0.15
C TYR A 93 -10.86 -14.65 -0.75
N LYS A 94 -9.81 -13.96 -1.19
CA LYS A 94 -9.93 -12.79 -2.08
C LYS A 94 -10.54 -13.16 -3.44
N ILE A 95 -10.20 -14.31 -4.00
CA ILE A 95 -10.79 -14.80 -5.25
C ILE A 95 -12.29 -15.04 -5.06
N LEU A 96 -12.68 -15.66 -3.96
CA LEU A 96 -14.10 -15.93 -3.65
C LEU A 96 -14.88 -14.62 -3.45
N CYS A 97 -14.31 -13.64 -2.75
CA CYS A 97 -14.96 -12.34 -2.53
C CYS A 97 -15.17 -11.55 -3.82
N ASN A 98 -14.30 -11.72 -4.82
CA ASN A 98 -14.35 -10.99 -6.09
C ASN A 98 -15.07 -11.77 -7.20
N ARG A 99 -15.65 -12.92 -6.90
CA ARG A 99 -16.24 -13.84 -7.89
C ARG A 99 -17.40 -13.25 -8.70
N ASN A 100 -18.10 -12.28 -8.14
CA ASN A 100 -19.28 -11.66 -8.76
C ASN A 100 -18.95 -10.44 -9.64
N PHE A 101 -17.69 -10.05 -9.78
CA PHE A 101 -17.25 -8.83 -10.45
C PHE A 101 -16.53 -9.07 -11.78
N GLY A 102 -16.97 -10.03 -12.59
CA GLY A 102 -16.39 -10.33 -13.90
C GLY A 102 -15.31 -11.41 -13.85
N LYS A 103 -14.26 -11.32 -14.67
CA LYS A 103 -13.17 -12.31 -14.71
C LYS A 103 -12.49 -12.42 -13.35
N ALA A 104 -12.76 -13.50 -12.64
CA ALA A 104 -12.09 -13.78 -11.37
C ALA A 104 -10.60 -14.07 -11.59
N ALA A 105 -9.74 -13.55 -10.72
CA ALA A 105 -8.37 -14.02 -10.62
C ALA A 105 -8.35 -15.47 -10.14
N THR A 106 -7.33 -16.21 -10.52
CA THR A 106 -7.08 -17.58 -10.03
C THR A 106 -5.73 -17.63 -9.35
N LEU A 107 -5.44 -18.71 -8.62
CA LEU A 107 -4.13 -18.88 -7.98
C LEU A 107 -2.98 -18.92 -8.99
N SER A 108 -3.24 -19.41 -10.19
CA SER A 108 -2.27 -19.46 -11.30
C SER A 108 -2.20 -18.14 -12.09
N SER A 109 -3.19 -17.28 -11.97
CA SER A 109 -3.25 -15.98 -12.66
C SER A 109 -3.74 -14.90 -11.70
N PRO A 110 -2.90 -14.48 -10.74
CA PRO A 110 -3.27 -13.50 -9.72
C PRO A 110 -3.34 -12.08 -10.30
N ARG A 111 -4.02 -11.20 -9.58
CA ARG A 111 -3.99 -9.77 -9.87
C ARG A 111 -2.68 -9.15 -9.37
N LEU A 112 -2.36 -7.93 -9.83
CA LEU A 112 -1.13 -7.22 -9.49
C LEU A 112 -0.98 -6.92 -7.99
N ASN A 113 -2.06 -6.74 -7.26
CA ASN A 113 -2.01 -6.39 -5.84
C ASN A 113 -2.08 -7.65 -4.96
N HIS A 114 -1.11 -7.83 -4.09
CA HIS A 114 -1.04 -8.80 -2.98
C HIS A 114 -0.90 -10.29 -3.34
N PHE A 115 -1.21 -10.73 -4.56
CA PHE A 115 -1.34 -12.15 -4.88
C PHE A 115 -0.02 -12.87 -5.15
N GLY A 116 1.05 -12.16 -5.44
CA GLY A 116 2.36 -12.77 -5.74
C GLY A 116 3.30 -12.92 -4.55
N SER A 117 2.86 -12.51 -3.35
CA SER A 117 3.74 -12.44 -2.18
C SER A 117 3.17 -13.17 -0.97
N LYS A 118 4.07 -13.80 -0.20
CA LYS A 118 3.77 -14.40 1.10
C LYS A 118 4.20 -13.52 2.28
N GLU A 119 4.54 -12.27 2.01
CA GLU A 119 5.13 -11.36 2.99
C GLU A 119 4.10 -10.57 3.81
N PHE A 120 2.82 -10.64 3.49
CA PHE A 120 1.74 -9.92 4.19
C PHE A 120 1.31 -10.60 5.49
N CYS A 121 2.27 -11.01 6.33
CA CYS A 121 2.02 -11.77 7.54
C CYS A 121 2.83 -11.28 8.74
N PHE A 122 2.39 -11.69 9.91
CA PHE A 122 3.06 -11.35 11.16
C PHE A 122 4.46 -11.98 11.26
N GLU A 123 4.65 -13.17 10.71
CA GLU A 123 5.97 -13.82 10.63
C GLU A 123 6.99 -12.95 9.89
N SER A 124 6.64 -12.44 8.70
CA SER A 124 7.48 -11.52 7.95
C SER A 124 7.70 -10.18 8.68
N TYR A 125 6.69 -9.72 9.43
CA TYR A 125 6.85 -8.54 10.27
C TYR A 125 7.96 -8.74 11.33
N LEU A 126 7.98 -9.88 12.01
CA LEU A 126 9.00 -10.17 13.03
C LEU A 126 10.39 -10.31 12.42
N GLU A 127 10.51 -10.95 11.25
CA GLU A 127 11.80 -11.12 10.55
C GLU A 127 12.45 -9.76 10.19
N ASN A 128 11.65 -8.77 9.85
CA ASN A 128 12.12 -7.46 9.36
C ASN A 128 11.88 -6.32 10.35
N LYS A 129 11.66 -6.65 11.63
CA LYS A 129 11.35 -5.64 12.66
C LYS A 129 12.45 -4.60 12.81
N ASP A 130 13.70 -5.04 12.82
CA ASP A 130 14.86 -4.17 13.04
C ASP A 130 15.03 -3.11 11.94
N GLU A 131 14.69 -3.45 10.69
CA GLU A 131 14.74 -2.49 9.58
C GLU A 131 13.73 -1.36 9.75
N ARG A 132 12.56 -1.65 10.31
CA ARG A 132 11.51 -0.65 10.55
C ARG A 132 11.82 0.22 11.74
N ASP A 133 12.36 -0.37 12.80
CA ASP A 133 12.72 0.36 14.02
C ASP A 133 13.91 1.31 13.78
N ALA A 134 14.73 1.04 12.76
CA ALA A 134 15.83 1.89 12.31
C ALA A 134 15.39 3.04 11.38
N SER A 135 14.15 3.02 10.92
CA SER A 135 13.56 4.05 10.03
C SER A 135 12.90 5.16 10.87
#